data_c69c11b486d33b6882e8ce170b469e18
#
_entry.id   c69c11b486d33b6882e8ce170b469e18
#
_cell.length_a   1.000
_cell.length_b   1.000
_cell.length_c   1.000
_cell.angle_alpha   90.00
_cell.angle_beta   90.00
_cell.angle_gamma   90.00
#
_symmetry.space_group_name_H-M   'P 1'
#
loop_
_entity.id
_entity.type
_entity.pdbx_description
1 polymer ?
#
loop_
_entity_poly.entity_id
_entity_poly.type
_entity_poly.pdbx_seq_one_letter_code
_entity_poly.pdbx_strand_id
1 'polypeptide(L)'
;MTMSSIMARIVAVIGGVALQWRKLQGAAPAPAWGGAPVVPAAKPQGALPTLKMPSARGWSEGQKPVAAPGLKVNAFATDLKHPRWIQVLPNGDVLIAESNQIAGKPRTVFHYAMQATMRRARALGESANRITLFRDRDGDGVAEVRETFMEGLNQPFGMALVGDTFYVGNTDGVVAFPYVAGANSITAQGRKLVSFKPSGHWTRSLLPSADGKKLYAGVGSLSNIAEGGMAVEEGRAAIYELDLTSGSSRIFAGGLRNAVGMAWEPNTGVLWTVVNERDGLGDETPPDYLTSVRDGGFYGWPYCYWGQTVDDRVPQDAAMVAKAITPDYALGGHTASLGLCWVPSGTLPGFPDGMAIGQHGSWNRSTLSGYKVVFVPFTNGRPSGPPRDILSGFLAPDERESYGRPVGVTLGSDGSLLVADDVGDVIWRVTGA
;
A
#
# COMPACT_ATOMS: atom_id res chain seq x y z
N MET A 1 52.10 44.81 -21.38
CA MET A 1 51.38 43.63 -20.82
C MET A 1 51.19 42.63 -21.95
N THR A 2 51.80 41.49 -21.85
CA THR A 2 51.75 40.47 -22.91
C THR A 2 50.42 39.71 -22.90
N MET A 3 49.94 39.34 -24.06
CA MET A 3 48.68 38.56 -24.23
C MET A 3 48.61 37.33 -23.33
N SER A 4 49.75 36.77 -22.94
CA SER A 4 49.88 35.64 -22.02
C SER A 4 49.44 36.00 -20.59
N SER A 5 49.64 37.25 -20.13
CA SER A 5 49.23 37.66 -18.76
C SER A 5 47.72 37.93 -18.63
N ILE A 6 47.08 38.27 -19.77
CA ILE A 6 45.63 38.49 -19.82
C ILE A 6 44.90 37.13 -19.85
N MET A 7 45.40 36.16 -20.62
CA MET A 7 44.83 34.80 -20.64
C MET A 7 44.94 34.11 -19.28
N ALA A 8 46.07 34.26 -18.56
CA ALA A 8 46.22 33.67 -17.22
C ALA A 8 45.23 34.25 -16.19
N ARG A 9 44.88 35.54 -16.29
CA ARG A 9 43.88 36.17 -15.41
C ARG A 9 42.45 35.77 -15.76
N ILE A 10 42.12 35.57 -17.04
CA ILE A 10 40.80 35.09 -17.46
C ILE A 10 40.56 33.63 -16.99
N VAL A 11 41.56 32.77 -17.11
CA VAL A 11 41.47 31.38 -16.62
C VAL A 11 41.33 31.32 -15.10
N ALA A 12 42.02 32.19 -14.35
CA ALA A 12 41.89 32.27 -12.90
C ALA A 12 40.52 32.79 -12.45
N VAL A 13 39.92 33.74 -13.16
CA VAL A 13 38.57 34.24 -12.86
C VAL A 13 37.51 33.21 -13.21
N ILE A 14 37.61 32.53 -14.36
CA ILE A 14 36.68 31.47 -14.74
C ILE A 14 36.80 30.26 -13.78
N GLY A 15 38.02 29.89 -13.37
CA GLY A 15 38.24 28.83 -12.36
C GLY A 15 37.67 29.20 -11.01
N GLY A 16 37.84 30.47 -10.55
CA GLY A 16 37.29 30.96 -9.28
C GLY A 16 35.76 31.01 -9.29
N VAL A 17 35.14 31.44 -10.38
CA VAL A 17 33.68 31.44 -10.52
C VAL A 17 33.13 30.03 -10.58
N ALA A 18 33.77 29.11 -11.30
CA ALA A 18 33.34 27.70 -11.34
C ALA A 18 33.48 27.00 -9.98
N LEU A 19 34.52 27.35 -9.16
CA LEU A 19 34.67 26.84 -7.81
C LEU A 19 33.64 27.44 -6.84
N GLN A 20 33.27 28.70 -6.96
CA GLN A 20 32.19 29.33 -6.23
C GLN A 20 30.82 28.79 -6.61
N TRP A 21 30.57 28.51 -7.89
CA TRP A 21 29.34 27.87 -8.35
C TRP A 21 29.20 26.45 -7.82
N ARG A 22 30.28 25.66 -7.70
CA ARG A 22 30.27 24.36 -7.04
C ARG A 22 30.04 24.43 -5.53
N LYS A 23 30.45 25.51 -4.84
CA LYS A 23 30.17 25.76 -3.44
C LYS A 23 28.74 26.28 -3.19
N LEU A 24 28.08 26.84 -4.21
CA LEU A 24 26.69 27.30 -4.16
C LEU A 24 25.68 26.22 -4.60
N GLN A 25 26.14 25.11 -5.19
CA GLN A 25 25.33 23.91 -5.27
C GLN A 25 25.34 23.28 -3.88
N GLY A 26 24.41 23.76 -3.02
CA GLY A 26 24.09 23.08 -1.77
C GLY A 26 23.94 21.60 -2.04
N ALA A 27 24.35 20.75 -1.10
CA ALA A 27 24.10 19.31 -1.18
C ALA A 27 22.67 19.10 -1.67
N ALA A 28 22.50 18.22 -2.67
CA ALA A 28 21.16 17.90 -3.15
C ALA A 28 20.25 17.67 -1.92
N PRO A 29 19.05 18.27 -1.90
CA PRO A 29 18.17 18.09 -0.74
C PRO A 29 18.06 16.60 -0.47
N ALA A 30 18.21 16.22 0.79
CA ALA A 30 18.11 14.82 1.15
C ALA A 30 16.74 14.30 0.70
N PRO A 31 16.66 13.04 0.24
CA PRO A 31 15.45 12.53 -0.36
C PRO A 31 14.31 12.45 0.66
N ALA A 32 13.07 12.59 0.20
CA ALA A 32 11.85 12.38 0.98
C ALA A 32 11.54 10.89 1.23
N TRP A 33 12.44 9.99 0.81
CA TRP A 33 12.35 8.54 0.95
C TRP A 33 13.61 7.95 1.60
N GLY A 34 13.52 6.68 2.02
CA GLY A 34 14.66 5.96 2.58
C GLY A 34 14.66 5.88 4.10
N GLY A 35 15.73 5.30 4.65
CA GLY A 35 15.87 5.09 6.10
C GLY A 35 16.19 6.36 6.91
N ALA A 36 16.66 7.42 6.23
CA ALA A 36 16.95 8.72 6.84
C ALA A 36 16.40 9.85 5.95
N PRO A 37 15.07 9.94 5.77
CA PRO A 37 14.46 10.97 4.96
C PRO A 37 14.57 12.34 5.62
N VAL A 38 14.58 13.40 4.82
CA VAL A 38 14.23 14.73 5.35
C VAL A 38 12.71 14.82 5.41
N VAL A 39 12.18 14.80 6.62
CA VAL A 39 10.76 15.07 6.87
C VAL A 39 10.60 16.58 7.07
N PRO A 40 9.94 17.29 6.13
CA PRO A 40 9.74 18.73 6.27
C PRO A 40 8.90 19.06 7.51
N ALA A 41 9.06 20.29 8.00
CA ALA A 41 8.18 20.79 9.05
C ALA A 41 6.71 20.72 8.60
N ALA A 42 5.82 20.32 9.50
CA ALA A 42 4.40 20.28 9.23
C ALA A 42 3.88 21.66 8.77
N LYS A 43 3.08 21.64 7.72
CA LYS A 43 2.33 22.81 7.21
C LYS A 43 0.84 22.50 7.36
N PRO A 44 0.26 22.70 8.56
CA PRO A 44 -1.13 22.35 8.80
C PRO A 44 -2.06 23.00 7.78
N GLN A 45 -2.88 22.20 7.14
CA GLN A 45 -3.88 22.69 6.20
C GLN A 45 -5.02 23.35 7.02
N GLY A 46 -5.53 24.48 6.52
CA GLY A 46 -6.62 25.20 7.15
C GLY A 46 -7.97 24.48 7.02
N ALA A 47 -9.07 25.25 7.20
CA ALA A 47 -10.44 24.72 7.10
C ALA A 47 -10.78 24.09 5.73
N LEU A 48 -10.04 24.45 4.67
CA LEU A 48 -10.14 23.84 3.34
C LEU A 48 -8.85 23.05 3.09
N PRO A 49 -8.87 21.72 3.26
CA PRO A 49 -7.71 20.89 2.96
C PRO A 49 -7.43 20.88 1.45
N THR A 50 -6.16 20.67 1.10
CA THR A 50 -5.80 20.39 -0.29
C THR A 50 -6.52 19.12 -0.74
N LEU A 51 -7.36 19.25 -1.76
CA LEU A 51 -8.14 18.17 -2.32
C LEU A 51 -7.90 18.13 -3.83
N LYS A 52 -7.13 17.14 -4.28
CA LYS A 52 -6.89 16.88 -5.69
C LYS A 52 -7.08 15.39 -5.95
N MET A 53 -8.22 15.07 -6.54
CA MET A 53 -8.60 13.69 -6.79
C MET A 53 -8.90 13.55 -8.29
N PRO A 54 -8.07 12.80 -9.04
CA PRO A 54 -8.28 12.60 -10.46
C PRO A 54 -9.59 11.82 -10.70
N SER A 55 -10.25 12.12 -11.82
CA SER A 55 -11.40 11.34 -12.24
C SER A 55 -10.95 9.96 -12.71
N ALA A 56 -11.63 8.93 -12.30
CA ALA A 56 -11.38 7.59 -12.79
C ALA A 56 -11.86 7.46 -14.24
N ARG A 57 -10.93 7.21 -15.15
CA ARG A 57 -11.21 6.97 -16.57
C ARG A 57 -11.19 5.48 -16.91
N GLY A 58 -10.29 4.71 -16.29
CA GLY A 58 -9.96 3.36 -16.72
C GLY A 58 -9.06 3.33 -17.97
N TRP A 59 -8.65 2.14 -18.36
CA TRP A 59 -7.80 1.91 -19.53
C TRP A 59 -8.66 1.82 -20.80
N SER A 60 -8.21 2.49 -21.87
CA SER A 60 -8.79 2.30 -23.19
C SER A 60 -8.27 1.00 -23.80
N GLU A 61 -8.94 0.51 -24.84
CA GLU A 61 -8.51 -0.69 -25.58
C GLU A 61 -7.03 -0.59 -25.99
N GLY A 62 -6.26 -1.63 -25.72
CA GLY A 62 -4.81 -1.67 -26.00
C GLY A 62 -3.93 -0.82 -25.08
N GLN A 63 -4.50 0.04 -24.24
CA GLN A 63 -3.74 0.84 -23.28
C GLN A 63 -3.38 -0.02 -22.06
N LYS A 64 -2.17 0.19 -21.54
CA LYS A 64 -1.63 -0.53 -20.37
C LYS A 64 -0.61 0.29 -19.61
N PRO A 65 -0.26 -0.07 -18.37
CA PRO A 65 0.82 0.55 -17.62
C PRO A 65 2.16 0.43 -18.35
N VAL A 66 3.08 1.31 -18.01
CA VAL A 66 4.46 1.29 -18.52
C VAL A 66 5.30 0.45 -17.57
N ALA A 67 5.84 -0.67 -18.07
CA ALA A 67 6.75 -1.52 -17.32
C ALA A 67 8.17 -0.95 -17.34
N ALA A 68 8.95 -1.22 -16.29
CA ALA A 68 10.37 -0.89 -16.22
C ALA A 68 11.17 -1.57 -17.36
N PRO A 69 12.31 -1.02 -17.77
CA PRO A 69 13.17 -1.64 -18.78
C PRO A 69 13.52 -3.09 -18.43
N GLY A 70 13.40 -4.00 -19.40
CA GLY A 70 13.60 -5.44 -19.22
C GLY A 70 12.39 -6.20 -18.67
N LEU A 71 11.29 -5.49 -18.41
CA LEU A 71 10.00 -6.09 -18.02
C LEU A 71 8.95 -5.87 -19.11
N LYS A 72 7.94 -6.75 -19.13
CA LYS A 72 6.73 -6.59 -19.91
C LYS A 72 5.50 -6.72 -19.02
N VAL A 73 4.40 -6.11 -19.45
CA VAL A 73 3.11 -6.17 -18.74
C VAL A 73 2.00 -6.54 -19.72
N ASN A 74 1.12 -7.44 -19.29
CA ASN A 74 -0.13 -7.78 -19.95
C ASN A 74 -1.27 -7.86 -18.93
N ALA A 75 -2.52 -7.79 -19.40
CA ALA A 75 -3.67 -8.08 -18.57
C ALA A 75 -3.74 -9.60 -18.35
N PHE A 76 -3.78 -10.03 -17.08
CA PHE A 76 -4.05 -11.41 -16.68
C PHE A 76 -5.56 -11.69 -16.67
N ALA A 77 -6.34 -10.75 -16.14
CA ALA A 77 -7.80 -10.80 -16.08
C ALA A 77 -8.38 -9.40 -16.18
N THR A 78 -9.51 -9.25 -16.87
CA THR A 78 -10.22 -7.99 -17.09
C THR A 78 -11.68 -8.07 -16.63
N ASP A 79 -12.41 -6.96 -16.73
CA ASP A 79 -13.85 -6.88 -16.42
C ASP A 79 -14.21 -7.28 -14.98
N LEU A 80 -13.30 -7.04 -14.05
CA LEU A 80 -13.55 -7.19 -12.62
C LEU A 80 -14.40 -6.02 -12.10
N LYS A 81 -14.85 -6.13 -10.85
CA LYS A 81 -15.55 -5.05 -10.15
C LYS A 81 -14.74 -4.57 -8.96
N HIS A 82 -13.86 -3.61 -9.21
CA HIS A 82 -13.01 -3.00 -8.18
C HIS A 82 -12.13 -4.03 -7.46
N PRO A 83 -11.21 -4.73 -8.17
CA PRO A 83 -10.34 -5.75 -7.60
C PRO A 83 -9.38 -5.13 -6.58
N ARG A 84 -9.30 -5.73 -5.38
CA ARG A 84 -8.52 -5.16 -4.28
C ARG A 84 -7.35 -6.03 -3.87
N TRP A 85 -7.57 -7.31 -3.66
CA TRP A 85 -6.56 -8.19 -3.11
C TRP A 85 -6.45 -9.48 -3.90
N ILE A 86 -5.27 -10.05 -3.91
CA ILE A 86 -4.92 -11.23 -4.70
C ILE A 86 -4.40 -12.31 -3.75
N GLN A 87 -4.88 -13.53 -3.91
CA GLN A 87 -4.35 -14.72 -3.26
C GLN A 87 -4.10 -15.79 -4.33
N VAL A 88 -2.87 -16.25 -4.42
CA VAL A 88 -2.52 -17.38 -5.29
C VAL A 88 -2.62 -18.67 -4.47
N LEU A 89 -3.37 -19.64 -4.97
CA LEU A 89 -3.52 -20.96 -4.36
C LEU A 89 -2.37 -21.89 -4.75
N PRO A 90 -2.10 -22.97 -3.99
CA PRO A 90 -1.00 -23.89 -4.28
C PRO A 90 -1.07 -24.58 -5.65
N ASN A 91 -2.26 -24.70 -6.24
CA ASN A 91 -2.48 -25.24 -7.58
C ASN A 91 -2.32 -24.20 -8.71
N GLY A 92 -1.95 -22.96 -8.39
CA GLY A 92 -1.77 -21.87 -9.32
C GLY A 92 -3.03 -21.03 -9.59
N ASP A 93 -4.20 -21.42 -9.08
CA ASP A 93 -5.41 -20.61 -9.20
C ASP A 93 -5.22 -19.25 -8.49
N VAL A 94 -5.77 -18.20 -9.09
CA VAL A 94 -5.68 -16.84 -8.59
C VAL A 94 -7.04 -16.38 -8.10
N LEU A 95 -7.14 -16.08 -6.82
CA LEU A 95 -8.35 -15.56 -6.18
C LEU A 95 -8.26 -14.04 -6.05
N ILE A 96 -9.32 -13.34 -6.44
CA ILE A 96 -9.41 -11.89 -6.42
C ILE A 96 -10.56 -11.45 -5.53
N ALA A 97 -10.27 -10.68 -4.48
CA ALA A 97 -11.31 -10.00 -3.70
C ALA A 97 -11.80 -8.76 -4.45
N GLU A 98 -13.08 -8.75 -4.78
CA GLU A 98 -13.76 -7.65 -5.43
C GLU A 98 -14.66 -6.93 -4.42
N SER A 99 -14.23 -5.75 -3.99
CA SER A 99 -14.91 -4.97 -2.95
C SER A 99 -14.60 -3.48 -3.04
N ASN A 100 -15.51 -2.65 -2.58
CA ASN A 100 -15.35 -1.20 -2.58
C ASN A 100 -15.80 -0.60 -1.27
N GLN A 101 -15.36 0.64 -0.98
CA GLN A 101 -15.85 1.42 0.13
C GLN A 101 -17.29 1.86 -0.11
N ILE A 102 -18.18 1.54 0.82
CA ILE A 102 -19.60 1.89 0.75
C ILE A 102 -19.83 3.26 1.39
N ALA A 103 -20.64 4.09 0.74
CA ALA A 103 -20.98 5.42 1.22
C ALA A 103 -21.77 5.37 2.53
N GLY A 104 -21.31 6.07 3.55
CA GLY A 104 -22.16 6.44 4.69
C GLY A 104 -23.15 7.55 4.34
N LYS A 105 -24.16 7.78 5.20
CA LYS A 105 -25.08 8.92 5.01
C LYS A 105 -24.33 10.24 5.16
N PRO A 106 -24.35 11.15 4.16
CA PRO A 106 -23.71 12.44 4.29
C PRO A 106 -24.46 13.29 5.34
N ARG A 107 -23.70 13.93 6.25
CA ARG A 107 -24.26 14.73 7.34
C ARG A 107 -24.22 16.24 7.08
N THR A 108 -23.42 16.68 6.10
CA THR A 108 -23.22 18.08 5.74
C THR A 108 -23.10 18.22 4.22
N VAL A 109 -23.27 19.45 3.70
CA VAL A 109 -23.04 19.76 2.28
C VAL A 109 -21.61 19.42 1.86
N PHE A 110 -20.62 19.66 2.75
CA PHE A 110 -19.23 19.29 2.51
C PHE A 110 -19.06 17.77 2.36
N HIS A 111 -19.67 16.96 3.22
CA HIS A 111 -19.65 15.50 3.10
C HIS A 111 -20.30 15.03 1.79
N TYR A 112 -21.37 15.69 1.36
CA TYR A 112 -22.00 15.36 0.08
C TYR A 112 -21.06 15.64 -1.10
N ALA A 113 -20.43 16.82 -1.13
CA ALA A 113 -19.47 17.18 -2.18
C ALA A 113 -18.24 16.25 -2.18
N MET A 114 -17.71 15.90 -0.99
CA MET A 114 -16.62 14.95 -0.86
C MET A 114 -16.99 13.57 -1.41
N GLN A 115 -18.15 13.04 -1.05
CA GLN A 115 -18.63 11.76 -1.56
C GLN A 115 -18.83 11.78 -3.09
N ALA A 116 -19.33 12.89 -3.64
CA ALA A 116 -19.47 13.05 -5.09
C ALA A 116 -18.10 12.98 -5.80
N THR A 117 -17.08 13.64 -5.22
CA THR A 117 -15.71 13.60 -5.72
C THR A 117 -15.12 12.19 -5.62
N MET A 118 -15.31 11.51 -4.49
CA MET A 118 -14.84 10.13 -4.29
C MET A 118 -15.52 9.14 -5.26
N ARG A 119 -16.82 9.30 -5.53
CA ARG A 119 -17.53 8.48 -6.55
C ARG A 119 -16.95 8.70 -7.94
N ARG A 120 -16.66 9.95 -8.31
CA ARG A 120 -16.04 10.28 -9.60
C ARG A 120 -14.65 9.66 -9.75
N ALA A 121 -13.92 9.51 -8.65
CA ALA A 121 -12.65 8.83 -8.59
C ALA A 121 -12.78 7.30 -8.38
N ARG A 122 -14.00 6.74 -8.35
CA ARG A 122 -14.33 5.33 -8.05
C ARG A 122 -13.81 4.84 -6.69
N ALA A 123 -13.37 5.74 -5.81
CA ALA A 123 -12.93 5.42 -4.45
C ALA A 123 -14.11 5.15 -3.49
N LEU A 124 -15.34 5.32 -3.95
CA LEU A 124 -16.57 5.10 -3.21
C LEU A 124 -17.66 4.63 -4.17
N GLY A 125 -18.33 3.53 -3.85
CA GLY A 125 -19.36 2.95 -4.73
C GLY A 125 -20.04 1.73 -4.15
N GLU A 126 -20.67 0.96 -5.02
CA GLU A 126 -21.18 -0.37 -4.69
C GLU A 126 -20.02 -1.33 -4.51
N SER A 127 -20.17 -2.29 -3.60
CA SER A 127 -19.21 -3.36 -3.38
C SER A 127 -19.75 -4.67 -3.94
N ALA A 128 -18.95 -5.35 -4.78
CA ALA A 128 -19.33 -6.65 -5.33
C ALA A 128 -19.42 -7.73 -4.24
N ASN A 129 -18.71 -7.56 -3.12
CA ASN A 129 -18.76 -8.44 -1.95
C ASN A 129 -18.53 -9.92 -2.29
N ARG A 130 -17.59 -10.18 -3.22
CA ARG A 130 -17.28 -11.52 -3.69
C ARG A 130 -15.79 -11.76 -3.82
N ILE A 131 -15.42 -13.02 -3.95
CA ILE A 131 -14.11 -13.50 -4.38
C ILE A 131 -14.31 -14.24 -5.67
N THR A 132 -13.53 -13.90 -6.71
CA THR A 132 -13.57 -14.53 -8.03
C THR A 132 -12.29 -15.34 -8.24
N LEU A 133 -12.43 -16.56 -8.73
CA LEU A 133 -11.36 -17.45 -9.13
C LEU A 133 -11.03 -17.26 -10.60
N PHE A 134 -9.73 -17.16 -10.88
CA PHE A 134 -9.18 -17.15 -12.23
C PHE A 134 -8.15 -18.28 -12.38
N ARG A 135 -8.12 -18.89 -13.58
CA ARG A 135 -7.14 -19.93 -13.91
C ARG A 135 -6.67 -19.74 -15.35
N ASP A 136 -5.38 -19.66 -15.51
CA ASP A 136 -4.67 -19.74 -16.77
C ASP A 136 -4.41 -21.23 -17.06
N ARG A 137 -5.02 -21.79 -18.09
CA ARG A 137 -4.94 -23.23 -18.39
C ARG A 137 -3.83 -23.58 -19.34
N ASP A 138 -3.51 -22.70 -20.27
CA ASP A 138 -2.51 -22.95 -21.31
C ASP A 138 -1.15 -22.31 -21.00
N GLY A 139 -1.09 -21.48 -19.93
CA GLY A 139 0.15 -20.89 -19.45
C GLY A 139 0.60 -19.66 -20.25
N ASP A 140 -0.29 -19.04 -21.03
CA ASP A 140 0.03 -17.88 -21.84
C ASP A 140 0.07 -16.56 -21.03
N GLY A 141 -0.43 -16.60 -19.80
CA GLY A 141 -0.48 -15.47 -18.85
C GLY A 141 -1.75 -14.64 -18.95
N VAL A 142 -2.80 -15.20 -19.53
CA VAL A 142 -4.17 -14.69 -19.56
C VAL A 142 -5.10 -15.77 -19.00
N ALA A 143 -6.02 -15.42 -18.13
CA ALA A 143 -6.92 -16.39 -17.52
C ALA A 143 -8.15 -16.66 -18.39
N GLU A 144 -8.35 -17.92 -18.83
CA GLU A 144 -9.54 -18.35 -19.58
C GLU A 144 -10.69 -18.75 -18.65
N VAL A 145 -10.38 -19.22 -17.45
CA VAL A 145 -11.39 -19.61 -16.46
C VAL A 145 -11.69 -18.46 -15.54
N ARG A 146 -12.96 -18.19 -15.37
CA ARG A 146 -13.49 -17.22 -14.40
C ARG A 146 -14.70 -17.83 -13.70
N GLU A 147 -14.60 -18.02 -12.38
CA GLU A 147 -15.67 -18.61 -11.57
C GLU A 147 -15.92 -17.75 -10.33
N THR A 148 -17.17 -17.68 -9.86
CA THR A 148 -17.47 -17.08 -8.56
C THR A 148 -17.03 -18.06 -7.47
N PHE A 149 -15.93 -17.75 -6.79
CA PHE A 149 -15.39 -18.60 -5.71
C PHE A 149 -16.21 -18.48 -4.43
N MET A 150 -16.56 -17.24 -4.05
CA MET A 150 -17.41 -16.94 -2.89
C MET A 150 -18.20 -15.64 -3.15
N GLU A 151 -19.40 -15.55 -2.63
CA GLU A 151 -20.25 -14.36 -2.69
C GLU A 151 -20.96 -14.09 -1.34
N GLY A 152 -21.66 -12.95 -1.22
CA GLY A 152 -22.38 -12.59 -0.01
C GLY A 152 -21.47 -12.25 1.17
N LEU A 153 -20.20 -11.90 0.91
CA LEU A 153 -19.23 -11.47 1.90
C LEU A 153 -19.48 -10.00 2.30
N ASN A 154 -18.78 -9.52 3.34
CA ASN A 154 -18.91 -8.15 3.82
C ASN A 154 -17.64 -7.34 3.51
N GLN A 155 -17.55 -6.74 2.33
CA GLN A 155 -16.36 -6.02 1.85
C GLN A 155 -15.07 -6.85 2.07
N PRO A 156 -14.93 -8.02 1.42
CA PRO A 156 -13.75 -8.87 1.58
C PRO A 156 -12.50 -8.15 1.08
N PHE A 157 -11.38 -8.37 1.78
CA PHE A 157 -10.09 -7.82 1.37
C PHE A 157 -8.99 -8.89 1.47
N GLY A 158 -8.41 -9.10 2.65
CA GLY A 158 -7.37 -10.11 2.85
C GLY A 158 -7.91 -11.53 2.72
N MET A 159 -7.09 -12.41 2.18
CA MET A 159 -7.35 -13.83 2.05
C MET A 159 -6.12 -14.60 2.50
N ALA A 160 -6.31 -15.78 3.07
CA ALA A 160 -5.23 -16.70 3.43
C ALA A 160 -5.73 -18.14 3.41
N LEU A 161 -4.89 -19.05 2.94
CA LEU A 161 -5.12 -20.48 3.04
C LEU A 161 -4.11 -21.09 4.02
N VAL A 162 -4.61 -21.80 5.03
CA VAL A 162 -3.77 -22.55 5.98
C VAL A 162 -4.33 -23.96 6.12
N GLY A 163 -3.59 -24.94 5.62
CA GLY A 163 -4.07 -26.31 5.53
C GLY A 163 -5.35 -26.43 4.70
N ASP A 164 -6.40 -26.93 5.28
CA ASP A 164 -7.74 -27.10 4.70
C ASP A 164 -8.73 -25.98 5.12
N THR A 165 -8.22 -24.85 5.59
CA THR A 165 -9.04 -23.73 6.04
C THR A 165 -8.70 -22.46 5.26
N PHE A 166 -9.72 -21.88 4.63
CA PHE A 166 -9.63 -20.61 3.91
C PHE A 166 -10.15 -19.46 4.80
N TYR A 167 -9.36 -18.44 4.97
CA TYR A 167 -9.65 -17.28 5.81
C TYR A 167 -9.94 -16.05 4.95
N VAL A 168 -10.99 -15.32 5.32
CA VAL A 168 -11.37 -14.06 4.65
C VAL A 168 -11.43 -12.93 5.67
N GLY A 169 -10.68 -11.86 5.41
CA GLY A 169 -10.75 -10.60 6.14
C GLY A 169 -11.88 -9.74 5.60
N ASN A 170 -13.05 -9.82 6.21
CA ASN A 170 -14.17 -8.92 5.98
C ASN A 170 -14.02 -7.63 6.80
N THR A 171 -14.67 -6.53 6.40
CA THR A 171 -14.56 -5.25 7.15
C THR A 171 -14.93 -5.37 8.62
N ASP A 172 -15.80 -6.32 8.98
CA ASP A 172 -16.31 -6.54 10.33
C ASP A 172 -15.66 -7.73 11.07
N GLY A 173 -14.60 -8.34 10.52
CA GLY A 173 -13.87 -9.41 11.19
C GLY A 173 -13.21 -10.40 10.25
N VAL A 174 -12.63 -11.45 10.84
CA VAL A 174 -12.04 -12.57 10.11
C VAL A 174 -12.96 -13.78 10.20
N VAL A 175 -13.23 -14.40 9.05
CA VAL A 175 -14.09 -15.58 8.93
C VAL A 175 -13.30 -16.73 8.32
N ALA A 176 -13.40 -17.92 8.93
CA ALA A 176 -12.78 -19.17 8.47
C ALA A 176 -13.83 -20.06 7.78
N PHE A 177 -13.43 -20.66 6.66
CA PHE A 177 -14.25 -21.55 5.85
C PHE A 177 -13.51 -22.86 5.60
N PRO A 178 -14.19 -24.02 5.59
CA PRO A 178 -13.55 -25.25 5.12
C PRO A 178 -13.19 -25.14 3.63
N TYR A 179 -12.00 -25.59 3.29
CA TYR A 179 -11.48 -25.56 1.91
C TYR A 179 -11.16 -26.99 1.45
N VAL A 180 -11.53 -27.28 0.23
CA VAL A 180 -11.13 -28.52 -0.45
C VAL A 180 -10.19 -28.16 -1.59
N ALA A 181 -9.01 -28.78 -1.63
CA ALA A 181 -8.01 -28.49 -2.65
C ALA A 181 -8.58 -28.69 -4.06
N GLY A 182 -8.38 -27.68 -4.93
CA GLY A 182 -8.88 -27.66 -6.30
C GLY A 182 -10.36 -27.34 -6.45
N ALA A 183 -11.09 -27.04 -5.36
CA ALA A 183 -12.48 -26.60 -5.45
C ALA A 183 -12.58 -25.24 -6.18
N ASN A 184 -13.56 -25.11 -7.07
CA ASN A 184 -13.85 -23.86 -7.79
C ASN A 184 -14.73 -22.90 -6.98
N SER A 185 -15.31 -23.34 -5.87
CA SER A 185 -16.15 -22.51 -5.00
C SER A 185 -16.18 -23.01 -3.55
N ILE A 186 -16.50 -22.11 -2.63
CA ILE A 186 -16.83 -22.43 -1.23
C ILE A 186 -18.25 -21.94 -0.97
N THR A 187 -19.17 -22.88 -0.68
CA THR A 187 -20.57 -22.58 -0.31
C THR A 187 -20.87 -22.87 1.16
N ALA A 188 -19.90 -23.44 1.87
CA ALA A 188 -20.04 -23.76 3.28
C ALA A 188 -20.19 -22.49 4.13
N GLN A 189 -20.95 -22.58 5.22
CA GLN A 189 -21.07 -21.50 6.18
C GLN A 189 -19.73 -21.26 6.90
N GLY A 190 -19.29 -19.99 6.97
CA GLY A 190 -18.07 -19.60 7.65
C GLY A 190 -18.25 -19.46 9.17
N ARG A 191 -17.18 -19.71 9.91
CA ARG A 191 -17.06 -19.46 11.35
C ARG A 191 -16.27 -18.18 11.61
N LYS A 192 -16.91 -17.16 12.20
CA LYS A 192 -16.23 -15.93 12.58
C LYS A 192 -15.23 -16.18 13.72
N LEU A 193 -13.98 -15.78 13.53
CA LEU A 193 -12.89 -15.92 14.51
C LEU A 193 -12.76 -14.71 15.42
N VAL A 194 -12.81 -13.53 14.84
CA VAL A 194 -12.69 -12.24 15.53
C VAL A 194 -13.61 -11.22 14.86
N SER A 195 -14.17 -10.32 15.68
CA SER A 195 -15.01 -9.22 15.21
C SER A 195 -14.24 -7.90 15.32
N PHE A 196 -14.33 -7.06 14.28
CA PHE A 196 -13.82 -5.70 14.26
C PHE A 196 -14.97 -4.71 14.05
N LYS A 197 -14.84 -3.50 14.59
CA LYS A 197 -15.79 -2.44 14.30
C LYS A 197 -15.65 -2.05 12.82
N PRO A 198 -16.70 -2.15 11.98
CA PRO A 198 -16.65 -1.67 10.60
C PRO A 198 -16.59 -0.14 10.60
N SER A 199 -16.19 0.47 9.51
CA SER A 199 -16.04 1.91 9.25
C SER A 199 -14.60 2.43 9.34
N GLY A 200 -14.37 3.66 8.95
CA GLY A 200 -13.03 4.25 8.81
C GLY A 200 -12.22 3.52 7.74
N HIS A 201 -10.99 3.14 8.07
CA HIS A 201 -10.21 2.23 7.23
C HIS A 201 -10.83 0.84 7.32
N TRP A 202 -11.50 0.43 6.25
CA TRP A 202 -12.38 -0.75 6.20
C TRP A 202 -11.69 -2.04 5.80
N THR A 203 -10.48 -1.98 5.24
CA THR A 203 -9.71 -3.13 4.77
C THR A 203 -9.17 -3.96 5.92
N ARG A 204 -9.13 -5.28 5.77
CA ARG A 204 -8.54 -6.25 6.71
C ARG A 204 -7.63 -7.18 5.92
N SER A 205 -6.36 -6.81 5.78
CA SER A 205 -5.36 -7.68 5.18
C SER A 205 -5.06 -8.87 6.11
N LEU A 206 -4.70 -10.00 5.52
CA LEU A 206 -4.34 -11.21 6.27
C LEU A 206 -2.97 -11.71 5.83
N LEU A 207 -2.20 -12.22 6.79
CA LEU A 207 -0.92 -12.90 6.53
C LEU A 207 -0.76 -14.06 7.52
N PRO A 208 -0.65 -15.32 7.08
CA PRO A 208 -0.37 -16.44 7.96
C PRO A 208 1.08 -16.45 8.41
N SER A 209 1.35 -17.02 9.60
CA SER A 209 2.72 -17.36 10.01
C SER A 209 3.24 -18.54 9.17
N ALA A 210 4.56 -18.65 9.05
CA ALA A 210 5.20 -19.71 8.26
C ALA A 210 4.86 -21.12 8.77
N ASP A 211 4.63 -21.29 10.08
CA ASP A 211 4.24 -22.56 10.69
C ASP A 211 2.72 -22.83 10.64
N GLY A 212 1.93 -21.92 10.07
CA GLY A 212 0.48 -22.04 9.95
C GLY A 212 -0.30 -22.00 11.27
N LYS A 213 0.33 -21.62 12.41
CA LYS A 213 -0.35 -21.58 13.71
C LYS A 213 -0.98 -20.24 14.02
N LYS A 214 -0.56 -19.20 13.35
CA LYS A 214 -1.02 -17.82 13.59
C LYS A 214 -1.48 -17.17 12.31
N LEU A 215 -2.38 -16.20 12.46
CA LEU A 215 -2.83 -15.34 11.38
C LEU A 215 -2.73 -13.88 11.84
N TYR A 216 -2.06 -13.04 11.06
CA TYR A 216 -1.95 -11.61 11.32
C TYR A 216 -3.02 -10.86 10.53
N ALA A 217 -3.65 -9.86 11.16
CA ALA A 217 -4.70 -9.05 10.53
C ALA A 217 -4.45 -7.56 10.73
N GLY A 218 -4.39 -6.80 9.64
CA GLY A 218 -4.28 -5.33 9.67
C GLY A 218 -5.63 -4.67 9.96
N VAL A 219 -5.68 -3.75 10.91
CA VAL A 219 -6.87 -2.99 11.31
C VAL A 219 -6.52 -1.52 11.38
N GLY A 220 -6.84 -0.75 10.35
CA GLY A 220 -6.56 0.68 10.32
C GLY A 220 -7.43 1.52 11.26
N SER A 221 -7.08 2.78 11.48
CA SER A 221 -7.80 3.73 12.33
C SER A 221 -9.24 3.99 11.85
N LEU A 222 -10.08 4.49 12.73
CA LEU A 222 -11.42 4.95 12.37
C LEU A 222 -11.36 6.30 11.66
N SER A 223 -10.48 7.17 12.11
CA SER A 223 -10.40 8.56 11.71
C SER A 223 -8.97 8.96 11.29
N ASN A 224 -8.78 10.21 10.89
CA ASN A 224 -7.48 10.72 10.46
C ASN A 224 -6.51 10.91 11.65
N ILE A 225 -6.99 11.56 12.72
CA ILE A 225 -6.20 11.96 13.88
C ILE A 225 -6.93 11.74 15.22
N ALA A 226 -7.78 10.71 15.31
CA ALA A 226 -8.63 10.45 16.47
C ALA A 226 -9.62 11.59 16.78
N GLU A 227 -10.22 12.21 15.77
CA GLU A 227 -11.17 13.33 15.91
C GLU A 227 -12.41 12.98 16.74
N GLY A 228 -12.77 11.70 16.78
CA GLY A 228 -13.86 11.18 17.63
C GLY A 228 -13.44 10.85 19.07
N GLY A 229 -12.18 11.14 19.43
CA GLY A 229 -11.57 10.76 20.72
C GLY A 229 -10.98 9.35 20.71
N MET A 230 -10.09 9.07 21.67
CA MET A 230 -9.36 7.78 21.73
C MET A 230 -10.27 6.57 22.00
N ALA A 231 -11.39 6.75 22.68
CA ALA A 231 -12.31 5.64 22.98
C ALA A 231 -12.93 5.00 21.73
N VAL A 232 -13.11 5.76 20.63
CA VAL A 232 -13.62 5.19 19.37
C VAL A 232 -12.54 4.46 18.58
N GLU A 233 -11.27 4.76 18.84
CA GLU A 233 -10.10 4.15 18.23
C GLU A 233 -9.60 2.89 18.98
N GLU A 234 -10.23 2.55 20.09
CA GLU A 234 -9.84 1.36 20.84
C GLU A 234 -9.87 0.10 19.96
N GLY A 235 -8.74 -0.64 19.95
CA GLY A 235 -8.53 -1.82 19.11
C GLY A 235 -8.29 -1.51 17.63
N ARG A 236 -7.93 -0.26 17.28
CA ARG A 236 -7.65 0.15 15.90
C ARG A 236 -6.21 0.65 15.74
N ALA A 237 -5.84 1.03 14.50
CA ALA A 237 -4.47 1.41 14.13
C ALA A 237 -3.44 0.37 14.59
N ALA A 238 -3.72 -0.90 14.30
CA ALA A 238 -3.00 -2.04 14.85
C ALA A 238 -2.89 -3.22 13.87
N ILE A 239 -1.91 -4.07 14.12
CA ILE A 239 -1.87 -5.43 13.58
C ILE A 239 -2.24 -6.38 14.71
N TYR A 240 -3.22 -7.24 14.45
CA TYR A 240 -3.64 -8.31 15.37
C TYR A 240 -2.91 -9.60 15.04
N GLU A 241 -2.63 -10.39 16.09
CA GLU A 241 -2.22 -11.79 16.00
C GLU A 241 -3.38 -12.65 16.49
N LEU A 242 -3.82 -13.59 15.67
CA LEU A 242 -4.83 -14.59 15.97
C LEU A 242 -4.12 -15.95 16.11
N ASP A 243 -4.25 -16.61 17.23
CA ASP A 243 -3.81 -18.00 17.42
C ASP A 243 -4.86 -18.95 16.86
N LEU A 244 -4.52 -19.67 15.80
CA LEU A 244 -5.45 -20.53 15.07
C LEU A 244 -5.78 -21.84 15.83
N THR A 245 -4.97 -22.20 16.84
CA THR A 245 -5.19 -23.38 17.69
C THR A 245 -6.14 -23.08 18.83
N SER A 246 -5.88 -22.00 19.59
CA SER A 246 -6.70 -21.62 20.75
C SER A 246 -7.91 -20.75 20.37
N GLY A 247 -7.88 -20.09 19.20
CA GLY A 247 -8.87 -19.10 18.79
C GLY A 247 -8.74 -17.75 19.50
N SER A 248 -7.68 -17.53 20.29
CA SER A 248 -7.45 -16.26 20.97
C SER A 248 -6.87 -15.20 20.01
N SER A 249 -7.07 -13.93 20.33
CA SER A 249 -6.48 -12.82 19.56
C SER A 249 -5.94 -11.75 20.50
N ARG A 250 -4.88 -11.04 20.04
CA ARG A 250 -4.27 -9.91 20.73
C ARG A 250 -3.79 -8.87 19.75
N ILE A 251 -3.55 -7.66 20.21
CA ILE A 251 -2.79 -6.68 19.44
C ILE A 251 -1.32 -7.10 19.44
N PHE A 252 -0.77 -7.33 18.24
CA PHE A 252 0.63 -7.64 18.03
C PHE A 252 1.47 -6.35 18.01
N ALA A 253 1.01 -5.31 17.29
CA ALA A 253 1.65 -4.01 17.26
C ALA A 253 0.59 -2.91 17.09
N GLY A 254 0.83 -1.73 17.66
CA GLY A 254 -0.10 -0.60 17.64
C GLY A 254 0.53 0.70 17.15
N GLY A 255 -0.30 1.76 17.02
CA GLY A 255 0.15 3.05 16.52
C GLY A 255 0.48 3.07 15.03
N LEU A 256 0.02 2.07 14.28
CA LEU A 256 0.15 1.92 12.84
C LEU A 256 -1.14 2.44 12.20
N ARG A 257 -1.21 3.72 11.87
CA ARG A 257 -2.47 4.38 11.46
C ARG A 257 -3.32 3.55 10.49
N ASN A 258 -2.73 3.09 9.40
CA ASN A 258 -3.38 2.19 8.46
C ASN A 258 -2.36 1.23 7.85
N ALA A 259 -2.00 0.18 8.61
CA ALA A 259 -1.19 -0.92 8.11
C ALA A 259 -2.04 -1.79 7.17
N VAL A 260 -1.61 -1.94 5.92
CA VAL A 260 -2.36 -2.70 4.91
C VAL A 260 -1.56 -3.90 4.42
N GLY A 261 -0.60 -3.73 3.52
CA GLY A 261 0.23 -4.81 3.03
C GLY A 261 1.14 -5.36 4.12
N MET A 262 1.20 -6.67 4.24
CA MET A 262 2.09 -7.38 5.14
C MET A 262 2.84 -8.47 4.37
N ALA A 263 4.13 -8.63 4.66
CA ALA A 263 4.96 -9.68 4.07
C ALA A 263 6.05 -10.14 5.05
N TRP A 264 6.43 -11.40 4.98
CA TRP A 264 7.61 -11.92 5.66
C TRP A 264 8.86 -11.60 4.84
N GLU A 265 9.90 -11.11 5.48
CA GLU A 265 11.25 -11.16 4.91
C GLU A 265 11.81 -12.56 5.19
N PRO A 266 12.07 -13.37 4.15
CA PRO A 266 12.25 -14.83 4.35
C PRO A 266 13.56 -15.22 5.04
N ASN A 267 14.61 -14.39 4.94
CA ASN A 267 15.92 -14.73 5.50
C ASN A 267 15.98 -14.49 7.01
N THR A 268 15.24 -13.50 7.52
CA THR A 268 15.20 -13.14 8.94
C THR A 268 13.92 -13.58 9.64
N GLY A 269 12.87 -13.92 8.87
CA GLY A 269 11.54 -14.21 9.41
C GLY A 269 10.84 -12.99 10.02
N VAL A 270 11.30 -11.78 9.72
CA VAL A 270 10.72 -10.54 10.24
C VAL A 270 9.48 -10.17 9.44
N LEU A 271 8.40 -9.82 10.15
CA LEU A 271 7.19 -9.26 9.58
C LEU A 271 7.43 -7.81 9.15
N TRP A 272 7.08 -7.48 7.91
CA TRP A 272 7.10 -6.14 7.36
C TRP A 272 5.70 -5.68 6.98
N THR A 273 5.46 -4.36 7.06
CA THR A 273 4.20 -3.75 6.64
C THR A 273 4.42 -2.39 5.99
N VAL A 274 3.49 -2.00 5.12
CA VAL A 274 3.35 -0.63 4.62
C VAL A 274 2.23 0.07 5.36
N VAL A 275 2.43 1.33 5.71
CA VAL A 275 1.49 2.13 6.50
C VAL A 275 1.21 3.44 5.79
N ASN A 276 -0.08 3.75 5.68
CA ASN A 276 -0.54 5.05 5.23
C ASN A 276 -0.71 5.99 6.43
N GLU A 277 0.02 7.07 6.41
CA GLU A 277 0.01 8.07 7.47
C GLU A 277 -1.14 9.08 7.33
N ARG A 278 -1.23 9.95 8.31
CA ARG A 278 -2.30 10.94 8.43
C ARG A 278 -2.21 12.04 7.37
N ASP A 279 -3.38 12.61 7.04
CA ASP A 279 -3.52 13.74 6.13
C ASP A 279 -3.48 15.09 6.88
N GLY A 280 -3.29 16.18 6.11
CA GLY A 280 -3.51 17.55 6.58
C GLY A 280 -2.32 18.24 7.24
N LEU A 281 -1.08 17.73 7.06
CA LEU A 281 0.16 18.38 7.49
C LEU A 281 1.00 18.94 6.33
N GLY A 282 0.44 18.98 5.12
CA GLY A 282 1.11 19.41 3.90
C GLY A 282 1.42 18.24 2.97
N ASP A 283 2.02 18.55 1.83
CA ASP A 283 2.21 17.59 0.73
C ASP A 283 3.24 16.48 1.06
N GLU A 284 4.25 16.78 1.87
CA GLU A 284 5.36 15.88 2.13
C GLU A 284 5.38 15.30 3.56
N THR A 285 4.42 15.70 4.42
CA THR A 285 4.45 15.37 5.85
C THR A 285 3.11 14.85 6.35
N PRO A 286 3.12 13.74 7.10
CA PRO A 286 4.22 12.79 7.28
C PRO A 286 4.39 11.88 6.05
N PRO A 287 5.54 11.23 5.88
CA PRO A 287 5.69 10.23 4.82
C PRO A 287 4.92 8.94 5.18
N ASP A 288 4.32 8.31 4.19
CA ASP A 288 3.96 6.90 4.26
C ASP A 288 5.25 6.07 4.39
N TYR A 289 5.17 4.87 4.96
CA TYR A 289 6.39 4.12 5.25
C TYR A 289 6.26 2.60 5.12
N LEU A 290 7.41 1.96 4.93
CA LEU A 290 7.65 0.53 5.05
C LEU A 290 8.43 0.29 6.34
N THR A 291 8.00 -0.63 7.19
CA THR A 291 8.65 -0.91 8.47
C THR A 291 8.59 -2.37 8.89
N SER A 292 9.62 -2.81 9.59
CA SER A 292 9.62 -4.05 10.35
C SER A 292 8.68 -3.95 11.55
N VAL A 293 7.91 -5.00 11.82
CA VAL A 293 6.91 -5.00 12.89
C VAL A 293 7.41 -5.81 14.07
N ARG A 294 7.46 -5.19 15.25
CA ARG A 294 7.91 -5.81 16.49
C ARG A 294 6.73 -6.18 17.37
N ASP A 295 6.77 -7.35 17.99
CA ASP A 295 5.79 -7.76 18.99
C ASP A 295 5.77 -6.75 20.16
N GLY A 296 4.59 -6.26 20.53
CA GLY A 296 4.40 -5.19 21.52
C GLY A 296 4.85 -3.81 21.05
N GLY A 297 5.28 -3.65 19.77
CA GLY A 297 5.75 -2.38 19.21
C GLY A 297 4.64 -1.34 19.09
N PHE A 298 5.03 -0.05 19.25
CA PHE A 298 4.16 1.10 19.04
C PHE A 298 4.82 2.08 18.07
N TYR A 299 4.09 2.52 17.01
CA TYR A 299 4.64 3.28 15.88
C TYR A 299 4.15 4.73 15.80
N GLY A 300 3.52 5.24 16.86
CA GLY A 300 3.31 6.67 17.10
C GLY A 300 1.88 7.16 16.97
N TRP A 301 1.11 6.72 15.98
CA TRP A 301 -0.24 7.24 15.77
C TRP A 301 -1.17 7.00 16.99
N PRO A 302 -1.97 8.00 17.44
CA PRO A 302 -2.14 9.33 16.86
C PRO A 302 -1.21 10.39 17.46
N TYR A 303 -0.38 10.10 18.46
CA TYR A 303 0.34 11.08 19.28
C TYR A 303 1.54 11.71 18.57
N CYS A 304 2.17 10.96 17.70
CA CYS A 304 3.35 11.37 16.94
C CYS A 304 3.46 10.61 15.62
N TYR A 305 4.31 11.07 14.72
CA TYR A 305 4.59 10.45 13.43
C TYR A 305 6.10 10.42 13.18
N TRP A 306 6.54 9.58 12.27
CA TRP A 306 7.95 9.37 11.91
C TRP A 306 8.88 9.37 13.14
N GLY A 307 8.70 8.38 14.01
CA GLY A 307 9.33 8.31 15.31
C GLY A 307 8.61 9.18 16.33
N GLN A 308 9.34 10.10 16.98
CA GLN A 308 8.81 10.89 18.09
C GLN A 308 8.46 12.34 17.71
N THR A 309 8.20 12.61 16.42
CA THR A 309 7.71 13.94 16.00
C THR A 309 6.28 14.12 16.48
N VAL A 310 6.09 14.98 17.48
CA VAL A 310 4.79 15.18 18.14
C VAL A 310 3.75 15.75 17.17
N ASP A 311 2.54 15.20 17.15
CA ASP A 311 1.36 15.82 16.53
C ASP A 311 0.58 16.58 17.61
N ASP A 312 0.74 17.89 17.67
CA ASP A 312 0.16 18.77 18.68
C ASP A 312 -1.36 18.98 18.56
N ARG A 313 -1.99 18.40 17.53
CA ARG A 313 -3.43 18.51 17.28
C ARG A 313 -4.26 17.39 17.92
N VAL A 314 -3.63 16.51 18.67
CA VAL A 314 -4.31 15.43 19.42
C VAL A 314 -3.96 15.56 20.91
N PRO A 315 -4.80 15.00 21.82
CA PRO A 315 -4.43 14.90 23.22
C PRO A 315 -3.10 14.16 23.39
N GLN A 316 -2.17 14.75 24.14
CA GLN A 316 -0.81 14.25 24.25
C GLN A 316 -0.66 13.21 25.35
N ASP A 317 0.19 12.22 25.06
CA ASP A 317 0.67 11.23 26.03
C ASP A 317 2.19 11.08 25.86
N ALA A 318 2.96 11.72 26.72
CA ALA A 318 4.41 11.72 26.64
C ALA A 318 5.02 10.30 26.79
N ALA A 319 4.38 9.41 27.54
CA ALA A 319 4.84 8.04 27.71
C ALA A 319 4.63 7.23 26.41
N MET A 320 3.56 7.48 25.66
CA MET A 320 3.33 6.87 24.36
C MET A 320 4.28 7.44 23.29
N VAL A 321 4.52 8.75 23.27
CA VAL A 321 5.53 9.36 22.38
C VAL A 321 6.91 8.76 22.62
N ALA A 322 7.33 8.61 23.89
CA ALA A 322 8.62 8.02 24.23
C ALA A 322 8.78 6.55 23.79
N LYS A 323 7.69 5.81 23.64
CA LYS A 323 7.68 4.41 23.17
C LYS A 323 7.68 4.29 21.65
N ALA A 324 7.40 5.38 20.93
CA ALA A 324 7.21 5.32 19.49
C ALA A 324 8.50 4.89 18.77
N ILE A 325 8.37 3.84 17.98
CA ILE A 325 9.42 3.29 17.13
C ILE A 325 9.48 4.11 15.83
N THR A 326 10.67 4.56 15.45
CA THR A 326 10.88 5.19 14.15
C THR A 326 10.75 4.13 13.05
N PRO A 327 9.93 4.34 12.01
CA PRO A 327 9.85 3.44 10.88
C PRO A 327 11.19 3.26 10.14
N ASP A 328 11.37 2.09 9.50
CA ASP A 328 12.63 1.75 8.86
C ASP A 328 12.87 2.48 7.54
N TYR A 329 11.80 2.82 6.77
CA TYR A 329 11.96 3.36 5.42
C TYR A 329 10.75 4.21 5.00
N ALA A 330 10.99 5.49 4.70
CA ALA A 330 9.99 6.40 4.15
C ALA A 330 9.73 6.13 2.66
N LEU A 331 8.47 6.18 2.26
CA LEU A 331 8.01 5.97 0.88
C LEU A 331 7.60 7.29 0.17
N GLY A 332 7.69 8.42 0.89
CA GLY A 332 7.22 9.74 0.44
C GLY A 332 5.84 10.09 0.97
N GLY A 333 5.46 11.37 0.87
CA GLY A 333 4.18 11.87 1.38
C GLY A 333 2.99 11.38 0.56
N HIS A 334 1.97 10.86 1.25
CA HIS A 334 0.66 10.51 0.69
C HIS A 334 0.68 9.53 -0.50
N THR A 335 1.62 8.59 -0.55
CA THR A 335 1.70 7.61 -1.66
C THR A 335 0.56 6.61 -1.65
N ALA A 336 -0.15 6.48 -0.53
CA ALA A 336 -1.17 5.47 -0.27
C ALA A 336 -0.68 4.06 -0.61
N SER A 337 0.44 3.67 0.01
CA SER A 337 1.06 2.36 -0.15
C SER A 337 0.18 1.29 0.48
N LEU A 338 -0.39 0.38 -0.33
CA LEU A 338 -1.38 -0.61 0.08
C LEU A 338 -0.87 -2.05 -0.02
N GLY A 339 -0.52 -2.53 -1.21
CA GLY A 339 -0.03 -3.88 -1.44
C GLY A 339 1.44 -4.02 -1.07
N LEU A 340 1.83 -5.19 -0.57
CA LEU A 340 3.22 -5.52 -0.23
C LEU A 340 3.45 -7.00 -0.50
N CYS A 341 4.50 -7.35 -1.25
CA CYS A 341 4.99 -8.72 -1.34
C CYS A 341 6.50 -8.76 -1.46
N TRP A 342 7.10 -9.83 -0.93
CA TRP A 342 8.51 -10.13 -1.15
C TRP A 342 8.74 -10.63 -2.57
N VAL A 343 9.80 -10.13 -3.21
CA VAL A 343 10.25 -10.54 -4.54
C VAL A 343 11.69 -11.03 -4.42
N PRO A 344 11.93 -12.35 -4.53
CA PRO A 344 13.27 -12.91 -4.53
C PRO A 344 14.09 -12.45 -5.73
N SER A 345 15.39 -12.33 -5.55
CA SER A 345 16.34 -12.08 -6.64
C SER A 345 16.19 -13.12 -7.76
N GLY A 346 16.24 -12.66 -9.00
CA GLY A 346 16.04 -13.51 -10.18
C GLY A 346 14.58 -13.70 -10.61
N THR A 347 13.59 -13.27 -9.81
CA THR A 347 12.18 -13.33 -10.19
C THR A 347 11.84 -12.29 -11.27
N LEU A 348 12.25 -11.05 -11.06
CA LEU A 348 12.10 -9.99 -12.04
C LEU A 348 13.49 -9.56 -12.55
N PRO A 349 13.77 -9.63 -13.86
CA PRO A 349 15.06 -9.25 -14.41
C PRO A 349 15.51 -7.86 -13.97
N GLY A 350 16.74 -7.76 -13.45
CA GLY A 350 17.34 -6.53 -12.99
C GLY A 350 16.88 -6.06 -11.59
N PHE A 351 16.05 -6.84 -10.89
CA PHE A 351 15.64 -6.58 -9.52
C PHE A 351 16.29 -7.59 -8.55
N PRO A 352 17.00 -7.12 -7.50
CA PRO A 352 17.54 -7.99 -6.46
C PRO A 352 16.44 -8.47 -5.49
N ASP A 353 16.83 -9.07 -4.36
CA ASP A 353 15.92 -9.28 -3.24
C ASP A 353 15.28 -7.96 -2.79
N GLY A 354 13.99 -7.97 -2.49
CA GLY A 354 13.30 -6.79 -2.01
C GLY A 354 11.79 -6.93 -1.96
N MET A 355 11.11 -5.79 -1.82
CA MET A 355 9.66 -5.75 -1.70
C MET A 355 9.02 -4.93 -2.81
N ALA A 356 8.03 -5.50 -3.49
CA ALA A 356 7.14 -4.78 -4.39
C ALA A 356 5.99 -4.18 -3.60
N ILE A 357 5.63 -2.93 -3.92
CA ILE A 357 4.64 -2.13 -3.20
C ILE A 357 3.68 -1.50 -4.20
N GLY A 358 2.38 -1.78 -4.06
CA GLY A 358 1.32 -1.10 -4.80
C GLY A 358 0.99 0.24 -4.14
N GLN A 359 1.25 1.35 -4.84
CA GLN A 359 0.96 2.71 -4.39
C GLN A 359 -0.31 3.21 -5.06
N HIS A 360 -1.40 3.27 -4.30
CA HIS A 360 -2.74 3.62 -4.79
C HIS A 360 -2.86 5.08 -5.22
N GLY A 361 -2.01 5.95 -4.68
CA GLY A 361 -1.91 7.36 -5.04
C GLY A 361 -2.68 8.32 -4.15
N SER A 362 -2.14 9.53 -4.07
CA SER A 362 -2.58 10.61 -3.18
C SER A 362 -3.90 11.25 -3.58
N TRP A 363 -4.53 11.93 -2.63
CA TRP A 363 -5.67 12.81 -2.83
C TRP A 363 -5.54 14.12 -2.04
N ASN A 364 -4.72 14.14 -0.99
CA ASN A 364 -4.49 15.30 -0.11
C ASN A 364 -3.14 15.96 -0.40
N ARG A 365 -2.87 16.25 -1.67
CA ARG A 365 -1.60 16.76 -2.16
C ARG A 365 -1.79 17.66 -3.39
N SER A 366 -0.99 18.72 -3.53
CA SER A 366 -1.06 19.66 -4.66
C SER A 366 -0.51 19.06 -5.97
N THR A 367 0.61 18.35 -5.89
CA THR A 367 1.12 17.48 -6.94
C THR A 367 0.96 16.05 -6.51
N LEU A 368 0.29 15.23 -7.33
CA LEU A 368 -0.05 13.86 -6.94
C LEU A 368 1.20 12.97 -6.83
N SER A 369 1.17 12.02 -5.90
CA SER A 369 2.21 11.00 -5.67
C SER A 369 1.61 9.61 -5.65
N GLY A 370 2.45 8.57 -5.79
CA GLY A 370 1.98 7.19 -5.94
C GLY A 370 1.50 6.91 -7.37
N TYR A 371 0.35 6.23 -7.53
CA TYR A 371 -0.21 5.78 -8.82
C TYR A 371 0.81 4.93 -9.61
N LYS A 372 1.46 4.00 -8.92
CA LYS A 372 2.51 3.16 -9.50
C LYS A 372 2.79 1.94 -8.64
N VAL A 373 3.55 1.02 -9.15
CA VAL A 373 4.13 -0.08 -8.37
C VAL A 373 5.61 0.18 -8.23
N VAL A 374 6.10 0.25 -7.00
CA VAL A 374 7.51 0.47 -6.69
C VAL A 374 8.15 -0.77 -6.07
N PHE A 375 9.46 -0.86 -6.19
CA PHE A 375 10.29 -1.88 -5.58
C PHE A 375 11.30 -1.23 -4.65
N VAL A 376 11.36 -1.70 -3.41
CA VAL A 376 12.39 -1.33 -2.44
C VAL A 376 13.39 -2.46 -2.32
N PRO A 377 14.67 -2.28 -2.72
CA PRO A 377 15.67 -3.33 -2.61
C PRO A 377 16.02 -3.61 -1.15
N PHE A 378 16.39 -4.86 -0.86
CA PHE A 378 16.82 -5.32 0.45
C PHE A 378 18.22 -5.91 0.39
N THR A 379 18.97 -5.72 1.47
CA THR A 379 20.27 -6.36 1.70
C THR A 379 20.37 -6.70 3.18
N ASN A 380 20.73 -7.93 3.51
CA ASN A 380 20.82 -8.41 4.89
C ASN A 380 19.52 -8.18 5.70
N GLY A 381 18.37 -8.43 5.07
CA GLY A 381 17.05 -8.30 5.70
C GLY A 381 16.57 -6.87 5.93
N ARG A 382 17.18 -5.86 5.30
CA ARG A 382 16.87 -4.44 5.47
C ARG A 382 16.77 -3.71 4.13
N PRO A 383 15.91 -2.67 4.03
CA PRO A 383 15.90 -1.78 2.87
C PRO A 383 17.28 -1.18 2.59
N SER A 384 17.71 -1.17 1.35
CA SER A 384 19.11 -0.87 0.99
C SER A 384 19.28 0.03 -0.23
N GLY A 385 18.43 0.95 -0.50
CA GLY A 385 18.62 1.84 -1.66
C GLY A 385 17.36 2.64 -2.00
N PRO A 386 17.40 3.37 -3.13
CA PRO A 386 16.23 4.12 -3.58
C PRO A 386 15.12 3.19 -4.07
N PRO A 387 13.84 3.62 -3.94
CA PRO A 387 12.75 2.90 -4.55
C PRO A 387 12.87 2.98 -6.08
N ARG A 388 12.50 1.90 -6.77
CA ARG A 388 12.55 1.76 -8.22
C ARG A 388 11.16 1.46 -8.74
N ASP A 389 10.74 2.10 -9.83
CA ASP A 389 9.44 1.80 -10.43
C ASP A 389 9.46 0.41 -11.11
N ILE A 390 8.44 -0.40 -10.85
CA ILE A 390 8.13 -1.63 -11.61
C ILE A 390 7.11 -1.31 -12.69
N LEU A 391 6.01 -0.62 -12.32
CA LEU A 391 4.97 -0.14 -13.22
C LEU A 391 4.66 1.33 -12.94
N SER A 392 4.46 2.10 -13.99
CA SER A 392 4.05 3.51 -13.95
C SER A 392 2.98 3.81 -15.01
N GLY A 393 2.58 5.07 -15.16
CA GLY A 393 1.61 5.48 -16.19
C GLY A 393 0.15 5.24 -15.83
N PHE A 394 -0.17 5.05 -14.56
CA PHE A 394 -1.56 4.92 -14.07
C PHE A 394 -2.29 6.27 -13.96
N LEU A 395 -1.56 7.38 -13.98
CA LEU A 395 -2.06 8.74 -13.90
C LEU A 395 -1.80 9.48 -15.22
N ALA A 396 -2.78 10.26 -15.69
CA ALA A 396 -2.60 11.12 -16.86
C ALA A 396 -1.54 12.21 -16.56
N PRO A 397 -0.76 12.66 -17.57
CA PRO A 397 0.30 13.64 -17.35
C PRO A 397 -0.16 14.98 -16.76
N ASP A 398 -1.41 15.38 -16.98
CA ASP A 398 -2.02 16.58 -16.41
C ASP A 398 -2.65 16.37 -15.02
N GLU A 399 -2.56 15.15 -14.49
CA GLU A 399 -3.09 14.72 -13.19
C GLU A 399 -4.60 14.90 -13.02
N ARG A 400 -5.37 15.03 -14.11
CA ARG A 400 -6.84 15.20 -14.06
C ARG A 400 -7.59 13.88 -14.09
N GLU A 401 -6.99 12.85 -14.68
CA GLU A 401 -7.57 11.53 -14.83
C GLU A 401 -6.62 10.44 -14.34
N SER A 402 -7.17 9.38 -13.77
CA SER A 402 -6.44 8.13 -13.52
C SER A 402 -6.95 7.02 -14.43
N TYR A 403 -6.01 6.32 -15.04
CA TYR A 403 -6.32 5.13 -15.86
C TYR A 403 -6.46 3.90 -14.96
N GLY A 404 -5.71 3.87 -13.88
CA GLY A 404 -5.71 2.80 -12.89
C GLY A 404 -5.17 3.27 -11.54
N ARG A 405 -5.32 2.41 -10.53
CA ARG A 405 -4.77 2.62 -9.18
C ARG A 405 -4.32 1.27 -8.60
N PRO A 406 -3.01 1.01 -8.49
CA PRO A 406 -2.50 -0.24 -7.93
C PRO A 406 -2.90 -0.45 -6.47
N VAL A 407 -3.30 -1.66 -6.12
CA VAL A 407 -3.67 -2.06 -4.75
C VAL A 407 -2.85 -3.26 -4.32
N GLY A 408 -3.43 -4.46 -4.35
CA GLY A 408 -2.76 -5.70 -4.00
C GLY A 408 -1.66 -6.06 -4.99
N VAL A 409 -0.54 -6.55 -4.49
CA VAL A 409 0.57 -7.10 -5.28
C VAL A 409 0.95 -8.46 -4.70
N THR A 410 1.23 -9.45 -5.56
CA THR A 410 1.69 -10.78 -5.14
C THR A 410 2.43 -11.48 -6.27
N LEU A 411 3.23 -12.49 -5.94
CA LEU A 411 3.82 -13.35 -6.97
C LEU A 411 2.83 -14.43 -7.42
N GLY A 412 2.74 -14.64 -8.72
CA GLY A 412 2.12 -15.80 -9.32
C GLY A 412 2.95 -17.07 -9.10
N SER A 413 2.34 -18.24 -9.30
CA SER A 413 3.04 -19.54 -9.22
C SER A 413 4.12 -19.70 -10.29
N ASP A 414 4.04 -18.93 -11.36
CA ASP A 414 4.99 -18.85 -12.46
C ASP A 414 6.13 -17.83 -12.24
N GLY A 415 6.17 -17.19 -11.06
CA GLY A 415 7.12 -16.11 -10.72
C GLY A 415 6.77 -14.75 -11.31
N SER A 416 5.65 -14.60 -12.00
CA SER A 416 5.17 -13.28 -12.44
C SER A 416 4.74 -12.43 -11.23
N LEU A 417 4.79 -11.10 -11.35
CA LEU A 417 4.18 -10.20 -10.37
C LEU A 417 2.76 -9.85 -10.85
N LEU A 418 1.76 -10.20 -10.04
CA LEU A 418 0.36 -9.84 -10.25
C LEU A 418 0.03 -8.57 -9.48
N VAL A 419 -0.71 -7.66 -10.12
CA VAL A 419 -1.08 -6.35 -9.56
C VAL A 419 -2.58 -6.11 -9.75
N ALA A 420 -3.31 -5.91 -8.66
CA ALA A 420 -4.70 -5.51 -8.70
C ALA A 420 -4.81 -4.01 -8.98
N ASP A 421 -5.66 -3.64 -9.93
CA ASP A 421 -5.95 -2.27 -10.34
C ASP A 421 -7.45 -2.01 -10.21
N ASP A 422 -7.85 -1.32 -9.15
CA ASP A 422 -9.25 -1.15 -8.77
C ASP A 422 -10.03 -0.11 -9.60
N VAL A 423 -9.33 0.80 -10.26
CA VAL A 423 -9.92 1.76 -11.20
C VAL A 423 -9.94 1.19 -12.61
N GLY A 424 -8.89 0.46 -12.99
CA GLY A 424 -8.80 -0.20 -14.28
C GLY A 424 -9.67 -1.46 -14.42
N ASP A 425 -10.15 -2.02 -13.30
CA ASP A 425 -10.88 -3.30 -13.25
C ASP A 425 -10.10 -4.49 -13.85
N VAL A 426 -8.77 -4.48 -13.64
CA VAL A 426 -7.80 -5.38 -14.26
C VAL A 426 -6.87 -5.98 -13.22
N ILE A 427 -6.44 -7.21 -13.45
CA ILE A 427 -5.23 -7.77 -12.84
C ILE A 427 -4.13 -7.73 -13.88
N TRP A 428 -3.10 -6.95 -13.61
CA TRP A 428 -1.91 -6.86 -14.44
C TRP A 428 -0.92 -7.97 -14.08
N ARG A 429 -0.29 -8.57 -15.09
CA ARG A 429 0.79 -9.56 -14.95
C ARG A 429 2.08 -8.98 -15.50
N VAL A 430 3.14 -8.98 -14.69
CA VAL A 430 4.47 -8.45 -15.02
C VAL A 430 5.48 -9.59 -15.03
N THR A 431 6.25 -9.69 -16.11
CA THR A 431 7.31 -10.72 -16.29
C THR A 431 8.54 -10.09 -16.93
N GLY A 432 9.61 -10.86 -17.08
CA GLY A 432 10.71 -10.53 -17.98
C GLY A 432 10.24 -10.34 -19.42
N ALA A 433 10.90 -9.40 -20.14
CA ALA A 433 10.62 -9.08 -21.54
C ALA A 433 11.10 -10.21 -22.49
#